data_0d2e5c9e6b0e7b623706b687a4c67dd2
#
_entry.id   0d2e5c9e6b0e7b623706b687a4c67dd2
#
_cell.length_a   1.000
_cell.length_b   1.000
_cell.length_c   1.000
_cell.angle_alpha   90.00
_cell.angle_beta   90.00
_cell.angle_gamma   90.00
#
_symmetry.space_group_name_H-M   'P 1'
#
loop_
_entity.id
_entity.type
_entity.pdbx_description
1 polymer ?
#
loop_
_entity_poly.entity_id
_entity_poly.type
_entity_poly.pdbx_seq_one_letter_code
_entity_poly.pdbx_strand_id
1 'polypeptide(L)'
;ADQIYVDKASIVGSIGVLMDGFGFTGLMDKLGVERRLMTAGENKGFLDPFSGQTKFQRAHAQNLLDQIHQQFIKVVRLGRGDRLKETPETFSGLFWSGEQSIKLGLADALGSADYVAREVIKQEDIVDFTYQDDFASRLAKRIGASASASLGEGIARQLTSSGELKLH
;
A
#
# COMPACT_ATOMS: atom_id res chain seq x y z
N ALA A 1 13.61 6.98 -17.07
CA ALA A 1 12.95 7.99 -17.92
C ALA A 1 13.89 9.15 -18.16
N ASP A 2 13.87 9.72 -19.39
CA ASP A 2 14.70 10.87 -19.74
C ASP A 2 14.22 12.13 -19.02
N GLN A 3 12.90 12.28 -18.91
CA GLN A 3 12.25 13.37 -18.17
C GLN A 3 11.04 12.86 -17.39
N ILE A 4 10.77 13.49 -16.25
CA ILE A 4 9.65 13.21 -15.38
C ILE A 4 8.81 14.48 -15.24
N TYR A 5 7.58 14.42 -15.72
CA TYR A 5 6.61 15.50 -15.61
C TYR A 5 5.62 15.22 -14.49
N VAL A 6 5.22 16.26 -13.78
CA VAL A 6 4.28 16.17 -12.65
C VAL A 6 3.26 17.30 -12.70
N ASP A 7 2.08 17.10 -12.15
CA ASP A 7 1.16 18.18 -11.87
C ASP A 7 1.58 18.93 -10.60
N LYS A 8 1.15 20.19 -10.42
CA LYS A 8 1.45 20.97 -9.22
C LYS A 8 1.00 20.28 -7.93
N ALA A 9 -0.16 19.62 -7.98
CA ALA A 9 -0.76 18.91 -6.86
C ALA A 9 -0.29 17.45 -6.74
N SER A 10 0.56 16.96 -7.65
CA SER A 10 1.14 15.60 -7.52
C SER A 10 1.88 15.46 -6.20
N ILE A 11 1.78 14.28 -5.62
CA ILE A 11 2.55 13.89 -4.42
C ILE A 11 3.74 13.06 -4.90
N VAL A 12 4.95 13.53 -4.63
CA VAL A 12 6.22 12.93 -5.09
C VAL A 12 7.15 12.74 -3.90
N GLY A 13 7.84 11.63 -3.85
CA GLY A 13 8.73 11.29 -2.74
C GLY A 13 8.35 9.97 -2.12
N SER A 14 8.11 9.97 -0.80
CA SER A 14 7.84 8.74 -0.02
C SER A 14 8.93 7.68 -0.23
N ILE A 15 10.18 8.16 -0.39
CA ILE A 15 11.35 7.29 -0.61
C ILE A 15 11.76 6.72 0.74
N GLY A 16 11.02 5.72 1.14
CA GLY A 16 11.16 4.99 2.37
C GLY A 16 10.54 3.61 2.22
N VAL A 17 10.75 2.76 3.22
CA VAL A 17 10.18 1.40 3.25
C VAL A 17 9.59 1.18 4.63
N LEU A 18 8.39 0.68 4.70
CA LEU A 18 7.75 0.30 5.95
C LEU A 18 7.27 -1.15 5.90
N MET A 19 7.22 -1.76 7.05
CA MET A 19 6.54 -3.03 7.28
C MET A 19 5.63 -2.82 8.49
N ASP A 20 4.34 -2.95 8.28
CA ASP A 20 3.32 -2.70 9.30
C ASP A 20 2.50 -3.96 9.57
N GLY A 21 1.96 -4.06 10.78
CA GLY A 21 1.12 -5.19 11.19
C GLY A 21 0.59 -5.03 12.61
N PHE A 22 -0.43 -5.81 12.92
CA PHE A 22 -1.03 -5.84 14.25
C PHE A 22 -0.62 -7.10 15.01
N GLY A 23 -0.49 -6.99 16.33
CA GLY A 23 -0.30 -8.14 17.22
C GLY A 23 -1.58 -8.42 18.04
N PHE A 24 -2.02 -9.67 18.03
CA PHE A 24 -3.27 -10.09 18.71
C PHE A 24 -3.04 -10.96 19.95
N THR A 25 -1.81 -11.18 20.37
CA THR A 25 -1.48 -12.04 21.51
C THR A 25 -2.23 -11.63 22.78
N GLY A 26 -2.19 -10.34 23.13
CA GLY A 26 -2.90 -9.85 24.34
C GLY A 26 -4.44 -9.92 24.23
N LEU A 27 -4.99 -9.90 23.02
CA LEU A 27 -6.44 -10.13 22.82
C LEU A 27 -6.78 -11.61 23.02
N MET A 28 -5.97 -12.51 22.48
CA MET A 28 -6.15 -13.96 22.64
C MET A 28 -6.09 -14.36 24.11
N ASP A 29 -5.11 -13.83 24.84
CA ASP A 29 -4.99 -14.07 26.29
C ASP A 29 -6.25 -13.65 27.06
N LYS A 30 -6.80 -12.47 26.74
CA LYS A 30 -8.03 -11.96 27.37
C LYS A 30 -9.26 -12.80 27.05
N LEU A 31 -9.32 -13.38 25.87
CA LEU A 31 -10.44 -14.21 25.41
C LEU A 31 -10.28 -15.70 25.74
N GLY A 32 -9.15 -16.10 26.33
CA GLY A 32 -8.83 -17.50 26.59
C GLY A 32 -8.67 -18.34 25.31
N VAL A 33 -8.23 -17.72 24.19
CA VAL A 33 -8.03 -18.40 22.91
C VAL A 33 -6.60 -18.90 22.82
N GLU A 34 -6.43 -20.19 22.66
CA GLU A 34 -5.15 -20.86 22.44
C GLU A 34 -4.87 -21.03 20.95
N ARG A 35 -3.68 -20.65 20.51
CA ARG A 35 -3.21 -20.93 19.17
C ARG A 35 -2.26 -22.13 19.15
N ARG A 36 -2.52 -23.07 18.26
CA ARG A 36 -1.72 -24.29 18.07
C ARG A 36 -0.98 -24.25 16.75
N LEU A 37 0.09 -23.42 16.69
CA LEU A 37 0.94 -23.28 15.49
C LEU A 37 1.92 -24.46 15.40
N MET A 38 1.90 -25.16 14.29
CA MET A 38 2.91 -26.14 13.91
C MET A 38 3.62 -25.71 12.63
N THR A 39 4.94 -25.67 12.64
CA THR A 39 5.74 -25.27 11.47
C THR A 39 6.88 -26.22 11.24
N ALA A 40 7.27 -26.40 10.00
CA ALA A 40 8.56 -26.96 9.61
C ALA A 40 9.43 -25.81 9.12
N GLY A 41 10.59 -25.62 9.77
CA GLY A 41 11.47 -24.46 9.64
C GLY A 41 11.29 -23.49 10.80
N GLU A 42 12.38 -23.23 11.51
CA GLU A 42 12.42 -22.46 12.76
C GLU A 42 11.78 -21.07 12.66
N ASN A 43 11.96 -20.41 11.52
CA ASN A 43 11.47 -19.05 11.31
C ASN A 43 10.22 -18.96 10.41
N LYS A 44 9.51 -20.08 10.17
CA LYS A 44 8.36 -20.10 9.26
C LYS A 44 7.18 -19.27 9.78
N GLY A 45 7.08 -19.09 11.09
CA GLY A 45 6.10 -18.19 11.73
C GLY A 45 6.62 -16.75 11.90
N PHE A 46 7.57 -16.32 11.07
CA PHE A 46 8.11 -14.96 11.11
C PHE A 46 7.02 -13.91 10.92
N LEU A 47 6.96 -12.92 11.84
CA LEU A 47 5.96 -11.83 11.86
C LEU A 47 4.50 -12.28 11.94
N ASP A 48 4.25 -13.50 12.43
CA ASP A 48 2.90 -13.96 12.69
C ASP A 48 2.18 -13.06 13.71
N PRO A 49 0.97 -12.52 13.38
CA PRO A 49 0.27 -11.56 14.23
C PRO A 49 -0.26 -12.16 15.53
N PHE A 50 -0.35 -13.48 15.62
CA PHE A 50 -0.85 -14.18 16.80
C PHE A 50 0.26 -14.76 17.68
N SER A 51 1.51 -14.45 17.39
CA SER A 51 2.68 -14.83 18.18
C SER A 51 3.49 -13.61 18.60
N GLY A 52 4.15 -13.69 19.75
CA GLY A 52 5.06 -12.64 20.19
C GLY A 52 6.28 -12.54 19.29
N GLN A 53 6.71 -11.33 18.98
CA GLN A 53 7.91 -11.08 18.18
C GLN A 53 9.16 -11.17 19.05
N THR A 54 10.16 -11.95 18.61
CA THR A 54 11.46 -12.02 19.25
C THR A 54 12.36 -10.82 18.85
N LYS A 55 13.40 -10.57 19.64
CA LYS A 55 14.43 -9.58 19.30
C LYS A 55 15.11 -9.90 17.96
N PHE A 56 15.38 -11.18 17.71
CA PHE A 56 15.95 -11.64 16.44
C PHE A 56 15.05 -11.30 15.25
N GLN A 57 13.76 -11.63 15.34
CA GLN A 57 12.79 -11.34 14.26
C GLN A 57 12.72 -9.85 13.94
N ARG A 58 12.64 -8.98 14.97
CA ARG A 58 12.66 -7.53 14.76
C ARG A 58 13.94 -7.03 14.10
N ALA A 59 15.10 -7.51 14.56
CA ALA A 59 16.38 -7.13 13.97
C ALA A 59 16.50 -7.60 12.52
N HIS A 60 16.03 -8.81 12.21
CA HIS A 60 16.03 -9.34 10.84
C HIS A 60 15.10 -8.53 9.92
N ALA A 61 13.88 -8.21 10.38
CA ALA A 61 12.95 -7.36 9.63
C ALA A 61 13.54 -5.96 9.37
N GLN A 62 14.13 -5.33 10.39
CA GLN A 62 14.76 -4.02 10.23
C GLN A 62 15.91 -4.06 9.23
N ASN A 63 16.77 -5.07 9.30
CA ASN A 63 17.88 -5.24 8.34
C ASN A 63 17.35 -5.37 6.89
N LEU A 64 16.26 -6.12 6.69
CA LEU A 64 15.62 -6.24 5.38
C LEU A 64 15.08 -4.90 4.88
N LEU A 65 14.39 -4.14 5.74
CA LEU A 65 13.89 -2.80 5.43
C LEU A 65 15.04 -1.86 5.04
N ASP A 66 16.13 -1.87 5.80
CA ASP A 66 17.30 -1.02 5.54
C ASP A 66 17.95 -1.38 4.19
N GLN A 67 18.10 -2.66 3.88
CA GLN A 67 18.62 -3.11 2.59
C GLN A 67 17.75 -2.66 1.41
N ILE A 68 16.43 -2.83 1.51
CA ILE A 68 15.48 -2.41 0.46
C ILE A 68 15.50 -0.88 0.33
N HIS A 69 15.55 -0.16 1.44
CA HIS A 69 15.63 1.31 1.43
C HIS A 69 16.91 1.79 0.74
N GLN A 70 18.07 1.19 1.03
CA GLN A 70 19.32 1.52 0.35
C GLN A 70 19.28 1.22 -1.16
N GLN A 71 18.62 0.15 -1.57
CA GLN A 71 18.40 -0.14 -2.99
C GLN A 71 17.52 0.94 -3.65
N PHE A 72 16.44 1.36 -2.98
CA PHE A 72 15.56 2.41 -3.46
C PHE A 72 16.33 3.74 -3.62
N ILE A 73 17.07 4.16 -2.59
CA ILE A 73 17.93 5.35 -2.64
C ILE A 73 18.89 5.30 -3.84
N LYS A 74 19.56 4.15 -4.01
CA LYS A 74 20.50 3.94 -5.10
C LYS A 74 19.84 4.11 -6.48
N VAL A 75 18.66 3.54 -6.67
CA VAL A 75 17.91 3.65 -7.93
C VAL A 75 17.51 5.10 -8.21
N VAL A 76 17.05 5.83 -7.21
CA VAL A 76 16.71 7.26 -7.37
C VAL A 76 17.94 8.08 -7.70
N ARG A 77 19.05 7.90 -7.00
CA ARG A 77 20.33 8.58 -7.29
C ARG A 77 20.82 8.30 -8.71
N LEU A 78 20.78 7.04 -9.15
CA LEU A 78 21.16 6.67 -10.51
C LEU A 78 20.23 7.27 -11.57
N GLY A 79 18.92 7.26 -11.32
CA GLY A 79 17.94 7.79 -12.27
C GLY A 79 17.94 9.32 -12.37
N ARG A 80 18.23 10.01 -11.27
CA ARG A 80 18.23 11.48 -11.23
C ARG A 80 19.62 12.08 -11.52
N GLY A 81 20.70 11.40 -11.14
CA GLY A 81 22.07 11.88 -11.35
C GLY A 81 22.27 13.28 -10.80
N ASP A 82 22.93 14.15 -11.55
CA ASP A 82 23.25 15.54 -11.17
C ASP A 82 22.02 16.45 -11.02
N ARG A 83 20.84 16.00 -11.45
CA ARG A 83 19.57 16.73 -11.26
C ARG A 83 19.09 16.68 -9.81
N LEU A 84 19.47 15.67 -9.05
CA LEU A 84 19.05 15.49 -7.66
C LEU A 84 19.72 16.54 -6.75
N LYS A 85 18.90 17.27 -6.01
CA LYS A 85 19.33 18.19 -4.94
C LYS A 85 18.99 17.57 -3.61
N GLU A 86 19.84 16.63 -3.21
CA GLU A 86 19.61 15.82 -2.00
C GLU A 86 19.68 16.69 -0.74
N THR A 87 18.69 16.50 0.13
CA THR A 87 18.64 17.05 1.49
C THR A 87 18.56 15.89 2.49
N PRO A 88 18.79 16.12 3.78
CA PRO A 88 18.64 15.06 4.80
C PRO A 88 17.25 14.40 4.78
N GLU A 89 16.22 15.11 4.36
CA GLU A 89 14.84 14.62 4.31
C GLU A 89 14.50 13.87 3.03
N THR A 90 15.27 14.02 1.95
CA THR A 90 14.94 13.48 0.61
C THR A 90 14.65 11.98 0.65
N PHE A 91 15.36 11.24 1.48
CA PHE A 91 15.23 9.79 1.63
C PHE A 91 14.67 9.36 3.00
N SER A 92 13.95 10.26 3.67
CA SER A 92 13.36 9.99 4.98
C SER A 92 11.98 9.34 4.93
N GLY A 93 11.41 9.16 3.75
CA GLY A 93 10.03 8.73 3.55
C GLY A 93 9.03 9.89 3.49
N LEU A 94 9.47 11.14 3.58
CA LEU A 94 8.63 12.31 3.36
C LEU A 94 8.23 12.44 1.88
N PHE A 95 7.20 13.23 1.64
CA PHE A 95 6.71 13.53 0.29
C PHE A 95 6.49 15.04 0.11
N TRP A 96 6.50 15.47 -1.13
CA TRP A 96 6.43 16.87 -1.54
C TRP A 96 5.37 17.07 -2.62
N SER A 97 4.92 18.31 -2.79
CA SER A 97 4.12 18.68 -3.95
C SER A 97 4.94 18.59 -5.24
N GLY A 98 4.28 18.55 -6.39
CA GLY A 98 4.97 18.54 -7.68
C GLY A 98 5.95 19.71 -7.84
N GLU A 99 5.56 20.91 -7.43
CA GLU A 99 6.46 22.09 -7.48
C GLU A 99 7.69 21.94 -6.57
N GLN A 100 7.52 21.38 -5.38
CA GLN A 100 8.62 21.15 -4.46
C GLN A 100 9.54 20.03 -4.97
N SER A 101 8.97 19.00 -5.58
CA SER A 101 9.73 17.86 -6.13
C SER A 101 10.68 18.29 -7.27
N ILE A 102 10.28 19.27 -8.07
CA ILE A 102 11.15 19.85 -9.12
C ILE A 102 12.34 20.58 -8.46
N LYS A 103 12.11 21.33 -7.39
CA LYS A 103 13.18 22.01 -6.66
C LYS A 103 14.20 21.04 -6.06
N LEU A 104 13.74 19.88 -5.64
CA LEU A 104 14.57 18.78 -5.13
C LEU A 104 15.20 17.92 -6.24
N GLY A 105 14.84 18.17 -7.50
CA GLY A 105 15.32 17.39 -8.63
C GLY A 105 14.72 15.98 -8.73
N LEU A 106 13.64 15.72 -8.01
CA LEU A 106 12.89 14.44 -8.10
C LEU A 106 12.03 14.37 -9.36
N ALA A 107 11.58 15.51 -9.86
CA ALA A 107 10.92 15.68 -11.16
C ALA A 107 11.62 16.78 -11.97
N ASP A 108 11.31 16.88 -13.26
CA ASP A 108 11.98 17.80 -14.18
C ASP A 108 11.11 19.03 -14.49
N ALA A 109 9.81 18.86 -14.70
CA ALA A 109 8.92 19.94 -15.08
C ALA A 109 7.47 19.67 -14.70
N LEU A 110 6.66 20.72 -14.78
CA LEU A 110 5.20 20.60 -14.69
C LEU A 110 4.63 20.21 -16.06
N GLY A 111 3.65 19.31 -16.08
CA GLY A 111 2.94 18.92 -17.29
C GLY A 111 2.00 17.75 -17.05
N SER A 112 0.86 17.78 -17.74
CA SER A 112 -0.07 16.64 -17.82
C SER A 112 0.37 15.64 -18.88
N ALA A 113 -0.23 14.45 -18.92
CA ALA A 113 -0.02 13.48 -19.98
C ALA A 113 -0.32 14.06 -21.36
N ASP A 114 -1.42 14.80 -21.50
CA ASP A 114 -1.79 15.48 -22.76
C ASP A 114 -0.77 16.53 -23.16
N TYR A 115 -0.28 17.32 -22.21
CA TYR A 115 0.78 18.29 -22.47
C TYR A 115 2.06 17.60 -23.00
N VAL A 116 2.48 16.53 -22.34
CA VAL A 116 3.66 15.78 -22.75
C VAL A 116 3.47 15.17 -24.13
N ALA A 117 2.31 14.59 -24.42
CA ALA A 117 2.01 14.02 -25.73
C ALA A 117 2.10 15.08 -26.83
N ARG A 118 1.40 16.20 -26.68
CA ARG A 118 1.36 17.26 -27.70
C ARG A 118 2.65 18.05 -27.82
N GLU A 119 3.17 18.52 -26.67
CA GLU A 119 4.23 19.53 -26.69
C GLU A 119 5.63 18.93 -26.64
N VAL A 120 5.80 17.77 -26.02
CA VAL A 120 7.11 17.14 -25.85
C VAL A 120 7.33 16.04 -26.89
N ILE A 121 6.37 15.10 -27.00
CA ILE A 121 6.47 13.95 -27.90
C ILE A 121 6.00 14.31 -29.32
N LYS A 122 5.17 15.35 -29.46
CA LYS A 122 4.54 15.78 -30.72
C LYS A 122 3.63 14.73 -31.35
N GLN A 123 2.93 13.96 -30.49
CA GLN A 123 1.89 12.99 -30.85
C GLN A 123 0.68 13.26 -29.98
N GLU A 124 -0.46 13.58 -30.61
CA GLU A 124 -1.69 13.94 -29.90
C GLU A 124 -2.51 12.71 -29.51
N ASP A 125 -2.41 11.65 -30.30
CA ASP A 125 -3.19 10.43 -30.08
C ASP A 125 -2.60 9.62 -28.93
N ILE A 126 -3.34 9.58 -27.81
CA ILE A 126 -3.00 8.79 -26.64
C ILE A 126 -3.88 7.56 -26.60
N VAL A 127 -3.27 6.37 -26.59
CA VAL A 127 -3.99 5.12 -26.37
C VAL A 127 -3.87 4.71 -24.91
N ASP A 128 -5.00 4.68 -24.22
CA ASP A 128 -5.08 4.25 -22.83
C ASP A 128 -5.23 2.72 -22.75
N PHE A 129 -4.19 2.04 -22.29
CA PHE A 129 -4.18 0.61 -22.04
C PHE A 129 -4.60 0.22 -20.60
N THR A 130 -5.06 1.19 -19.79
CA THR A 130 -5.55 0.89 -18.45
C THR A 130 -6.72 -0.08 -18.52
N TYR A 131 -6.61 -1.21 -17.83
CA TYR A 131 -7.69 -2.18 -17.75
C TYR A 131 -8.95 -1.52 -17.15
N GLN A 132 -10.02 -1.51 -17.90
CA GLN A 132 -11.32 -1.04 -17.43
C GLN A 132 -12.25 -2.26 -17.29
N ASP A 133 -12.79 -2.44 -16.09
CA ASP A 133 -13.88 -3.39 -15.91
C ASP A 133 -15.02 -3.04 -16.88
N ASP A 134 -15.46 -4.00 -17.67
CA ASP A 134 -16.63 -3.82 -18.53
C ASP A 134 -17.89 -3.53 -17.71
N PHE A 135 -18.92 -2.99 -18.38
CA PHE A 135 -20.16 -2.65 -17.71
C PHE A 135 -20.82 -3.85 -17.01
N ALA A 136 -20.75 -5.03 -17.63
CA ALA A 136 -21.32 -6.26 -17.08
C ALA A 136 -20.60 -6.65 -15.76
N SER A 137 -19.27 -6.58 -15.72
CA SER A 137 -18.47 -6.85 -14.53
C SER A 137 -18.76 -5.87 -13.39
N ARG A 138 -18.92 -4.57 -13.71
CA ARG A 138 -19.31 -3.55 -12.71
C ARG A 138 -20.69 -3.81 -12.15
N LEU A 139 -21.64 -4.18 -13.00
CA LEU A 139 -23.00 -4.51 -12.60
C LEU A 139 -23.03 -5.77 -11.73
N ALA A 140 -22.32 -6.82 -12.14
CA ALA A 140 -22.20 -8.07 -11.38
C ALA A 140 -21.59 -7.85 -9.99
N LYS A 141 -20.53 -7.00 -9.88
CA LYS A 141 -19.95 -6.62 -8.60
C LYS A 141 -20.93 -5.85 -7.70
N ARG A 142 -21.74 -4.95 -8.27
CA ARG A 142 -22.78 -4.22 -7.53
C ARG A 142 -23.91 -5.13 -7.05
N ILE A 143 -24.42 -6.00 -7.91
CA ILE A 143 -25.48 -6.95 -7.55
C ILE A 143 -24.96 -7.96 -6.53
N GLY A 144 -23.77 -8.49 -6.71
CA GLY A 144 -23.13 -9.40 -5.75
C GLY A 144 -22.91 -8.78 -4.36
N ALA A 145 -22.49 -7.51 -4.30
CA ALA A 145 -22.34 -6.78 -3.06
C ALA A 145 -23.71 -6.54 -2.36
N SER A 146 -24.76 -6.22 -3.13
CA SER A 146 -26.11 -6.03 -2.60
C SER A 146 -26.73 -7.34 -2.10
N ALA A 147 -26.50 -8.45 -2.82
CA ALA A 147 -26.99 -9.76 -2.43
C ALA A 147 -26.28 -10.27 -1.15
N SER A 148 -24.97 -10.04 -1.00
CA SER A 148 -24.25 -10.42 0.20
C SER A 148 -24.65 -9.59 1.42
N ALA A 149 -24.95 -8.30 1.26
CA ALA A 149 -25.46 -7.45 2.33
C ALA A 149 -26.86 -7.90 2.80
N SER A 150 -27.77 -8.24 1.89
CA SER A 150 -29.13 -8.70 2.22
C SER A 150 -29.14 -10.08 2.88
N LEU A 151 -28.23 -10.98 2.48
CA LEU A 151 -28.03 -12.29 3.14
C LEU A 151 -27.47 -12.11 4.55
N GLY A 152 -26.52 -11.19 4.74
CA GLY A 152 -25.95 -10.87 6.06
C GLY A 152 -26.99 -10.33 7.03
N GLU A 153 -27.85 -9.41 6.59
CA GLU A 153 -28.98 -8.88 7.38
C GLU A 153 -30.03 -9.96 7.69
N GLY A 154 -30.31 -10.85 6.74
CA GLY A 154 -31.24 -11.97 6.94
C GLY A 154 -30.76 -12.94 8.02
N ILE A 155 -29.50 -13.31 7.98
CA ILE A 155 -28.86 -14.19 8.99
C ILE A 155 -28.82 -13.49 10.35
N ALA A 156 -28.47 -12.21 10.43
CA ALA A 156 -28.45 -11.45 11.67
C ALA A 156 -29.83 -11.37 12.31
N ARG A 157 -30.90 -11.11 11.55
CA ARG A 157 -32.29 -11.10 12.03
C ARG A 157 -32.74 -12.48 12.55
N GLN A 158 -32.34 -13.54 11.88
CA GLN A 158 -32.70 -14.90 12.30
C GLN A 158 -32.00 -15.32 13.58
N LEU A 159 -30.75 -14.90 13.77
CA LEU A 159 -30.02 -15.14 15.03
C LEU A 159 -30.59 -14.32 16.21
N THR A 160 -31.06 -13.10 15.98
CA THR A 160 -31.69 -12.29 17.02
C THR A 160 -33.10 -12.77 17.38
N SER A 161 -33.86 -13.28 16.41
CA SER A 161 -35.20 -13.83 16.67
C SER A 161 -35.18 -15.20 17.35
N SER A 162 -34.10 -15.96 17.19
CA SER A 162 -33.93 -17.27 17.87
C SER A 162 -33.43 -17.16 19.32
N GLY A 163 -33.05 -15.94 19.77
CA GLY A 163 -32.55 -15.66 21.12
C GLY A 163 -33.66 -15.41 22.17
N GLU A 164 -34.93 -15.31 21.78
CA GLU A 164 -36.06 -15.23 22.69
C GLU A 164 -36.60 -16.62 23.04
N LEU A 165 -35.76 -17.47 23.65
CA LEU A 165 -36.23 -18.65 24.35
C LEU A 165 -36.70 -18.22 25.73
N LYS A 166 -38.03 -18.21 25.92
CA LYS A 166 -38.77 -17.99 27.17
C LYS A 166 -38.21 -18.86 28.29
N LEU A 167 -37.74 -18.19 29.32
CA LEU A 167 -37.64 -18.80 30.66
C LEU A 167 -39.05 -18.89 31.22
N HIS A 168 -39.55 -20.10 31.38
CA HIS A 168 -40.65 -20.48 32.28
C HIS A 168 -40.06 -21.32 33.39
#